data_62abf492118cbeca15d6a0a199f1238d
#
_entry.id   62abf492118cbeca15d6a0a199f1238d
#
_cell.length_a   1.000
_cell.length_b   1.000
_cell.length_c   1.000
_cell.angle_alpha   90.00
_cell.angle_beta   90.00
_cell.angle_gamma   90.00
#
_symmetry.space_group_name_H-M   'P 1'
#
loop_
_entity.id
_entity.type
_entity.pdbx_description
1 polymer ?
#
loop_
_entity_poly.entity_id
_entity_poly.type
_entity_poly.pdbx_seq_one_letter_code
_entity_poly.pdbx_strand_id
1 'polypeptide(L)' 'MQQIEFRVNGMSCRACEQRIERALARVEGVVRSAADHGAGQVRVVFDSTRTSEQAVRSCLEQAGYEVSR' A
#
# COMPACT_ATOMS: atom_id res chain seq x y z
N MET A 1 7.30 -1.34 14.98
CA MET A 1 6.82 -0.99 13.64
C MET A 1 7.50 -1.83 12.59
N GLN A 2 6.78 -2.17 11.55
CA GLN A 2 7.30 -2.95 10.44
C GLN A 2 7.20 -2.18 9.15
N GLN A 3 8.13 -2.45 8.26
CA GLN A 3 8.14 -1.89 6.92
C GLN A 3 8.09 -3.04 5.92
N ILE A 4 7.17 -2.95 4.98
CA ILE A 4 7.06 -3.95 3.91
C ILE A 4 6.95 -3.25 2.57
N GLU A 5 7.33 -3.99 1.53
CA GLU A 5 7.20 -3.53 0.16
C GLU A 5 6.34 -4.50 -0.62
N PHE A 6 5.38 -3.97 -1.36
CA PHE A 6 4.55 -4.76 -2.24
C PHE A 6 4.85 -4.42 -3.67
N ARG A 7 4.78 -5.39 -4.55
CA ARG A 7 4.72 -5.14 -5.98
C ARG A 7 3.27 -5.02 -6.37
N VAL A 8 2.94 -3.92 -7.04
CA VAL A 8 1.58 -3.60 -7.39
C VAL A 8 1.48 -3.41 -8.89
N ASN A 9 0.61 -4.19 -9.51
CA ASN A 9 0.34 -4.08 -10.94
C ASN A 9 -0.86 -3.16 -11.16
N GLY A 10 -0.85 -2.45 -12.28
CA GLY A 10 -1.93 -1.54 -12.61
C GLY A 10 -1.72 -0.11 -12.15
N MET A 11 -0.64 0.14 -11.44
CA MET A 11 -0.28 1.48 -11.01
C MET A 11 0.53 2.13 -12.13
N SER A 12 -0.10 2.97 -12.92
CA SER A 12 0.50 3.47 -14.14
C SER A 12 0.79 4.97 -14.14
N CYS A 13 0.39 5.71 -13.10
CA CYS A 13 0.58 7.15 -13.07
C CYS A 13 0.55 7.67 -11.64
N ARG A 14 0.89 8.96 -11.52
CA ARG A 14 0.92 9.60 -10.21
C ARG A 14 -0.45 9.61 -9.52
N ALA A 15 -1.52 9.71 -10.28
CA ALA A 15 -2.86 9.68 -9.70
C ALA A 15 -3.13 8.35 -9.00
N CYS A 16 -2.60 7.26 -9.55
CA CYS A 16 -2.70 5.95 -8.91
C CYS A 16 -1.91 5.92 -7.60
N GLU A 17 -0.72 6.52 -7.59
CA GLU A 17 0.07 6.63 -6.37
C GLU A 17 -0.72 7.34 -5.27
N GLN A 18 -1.33 8.46 -5.61
CA GLN A 18 -2.10 9.24 -4.64
C GLN A 18 -3.31 8.46 -4.14
N ARG A 19 -3.97 7.73 -5.03
CA ARG A 19 -5.12 6.92 -4.66
C ARG A 19 -4.73 5.82 -3.67
N ILE A 20 -3.61 5.16 -3.93
CA ILE A 20 -3.10 4.12 -3.05
C ILE A 20 -2.73 4.71 -1.70
N GLU A 21 -2.02 5.82 -1.70
CA GLU A 21 -1.60 6.46 -0.44
C GLU A 21 -2.80 6.90 0.38
N ARG A 22 -3.84 7.42 -0.24
CA ARG A 22 -5.06 7.81 0.46
C ARG A 22 -5.77 6.59 1.04
N ALA A 23 -5.85 5.52 0.28
CA ALA A 23 -6.50 4.30 0.75
C ALA A 23 -5.76 3.73 1.96
N LEU A 24 -4.44 3.71 1.91
CA LEU A 24 -3.63 3.19 3.01
C LEU A 24 -3.70 4.10 4.24
N ALA A 25 -3.83 5.39 4.04
CA ALA A 25 -3.93 6.34 5.16
C ALA A 25 -5.19 6.10 5.99
N ARG A 26 -6.20 5.43 5.43
CA ARG A 26 -7.43 5.09 6.15
C ARG A 26 -7.30 3.84 6.98
N VAL A 27 -6.25 3.05 6.76
CA VAL A 27 -6.06 1.81 7.52
C VAL A 27 -5.47 2.17 8.87
N GLU A 28 -6.18 1.81 9.93
CA GLU A 28 -5.70 2.05 11.27
C GLU A 28 -4.43 1.24 11.50
N GLY A 29 -3.40 1.90 12.01
CA GLY A 29 -2.12 1.25 12.24
C GLY A 29 -1.08 1.54 11.17
N VAL A 30 -1.48 2.07 10.03
CA VAL A 30 -0.53 2.49 9.00
C VAL A 30 0.04 3.85 9.39
N VAL A 31 1.36 3.90 9.50
CA VAL A 31 2.09 5.10 9.90
C VAL A 31 2.48 5.93 8.70
N ARG A 32 2.94 5.25 7.65
CA ARG A 32 3.46 5.92 6.46
C ARG A 32 3.31 4.99 5.25
N SER A 33 3.06 5.57 4.12
CA SER A 33 3.07 4.81 2.87
C SER A 33 3.68 5.66 1.77
N ALA A 34 4.31 5.00 0.82
CA ALA A 34 4.90 5.64 -0.35
C ALA A 34 4.69 4.73 -1.54
N ALA A 35 4.11 5.25 -2.60
CA ALA A 35 3.86 4.50 -3.83
C ALA A 35 4.76 5.04 -4.92
N ASP A 36 5.31 4.15 -5.75
CA ASP A 36 6.19 4.50 -6.85
C ASP A 36 5.70 3.78 -8.10
N HIS A 37 5.04 4.51 -8.99
CA HIS A 37 4.49 3.90 -10.21
C HIS A 37 5.60 3.50 -11.21
N GLY A 38 6.72 4.18 -11.18
CA GLY A 38 7.83 3.84 -12.07
C GLY A 38 8.45 2.49 -11.74
N ALA A 39 8.50 2.15 -10.47
CA ALA A 39 9.02 0.86 -10.01
C ALA A 39 7.92 -0.18 -9.78
N GLY A 40 6.66 0.24 -9.77
CA GLY A 40 5.55 -0.65 -9.48
C GLY A 40 5.57 -1.16 -8.05
N GLN A 41 6.01 -0.34 -7.12
CA GLN A 41 6.18 -0.73 -5.72
C GLN A 41 5.44 0.21 -4.79
N VAL A 42 4.95 -0.36 -3.69
CA VAL A 42 4.37 0.42 -2.60
C VAL A 42 5.07 0.02 -1.31
N ARG A 43 5.61 1.00 -0.62
CA ARG A 43 6.27 0.78 0.66
C ARG A 43 5.34 1.25 1.77
N VAL A 44 5.16 0.41 2.78
CA VAL A 44 4.26 0.71 3.88
C VAL A 44 4.98 0.47 5.20
N VAL A 45 4.88 1.45 6.09
CA VAL A 45 5.32 1.32 7.47
C VAL A 45 4.07 1.25 8.34
N PHE A 46 3.94 0.22 9.13
CA PHE A 46 2.74 0.02 9.94
C PHE A 46 3.09 -0.54 11.32
N ASP A 47 2.16 -0.36 12.24
CA ASP A 47 2.26 -0.89 13.59
C ASP A 47 1.65 -2.28 13.61
N SER A 48 2.48 -3.29 13.80
CA SER A 48 2.05 -4.68 13.74
C SER A 48 1.10 -5.08 14.87
N THR A 49 0.98 -4.25 15.90
CA THR A 49 0.01 -4.51 16.97
C THR A 49 -1.37 -3.98 16.62
N ARG A 50 -1.50 -3.15 15.59
CA ARG A 50 -2.76 -2.52 15.22
C ARG A 50 -3.28 -2.97 13.87
N THR A 51 -2.40 -3.42 12.99
CA THR A 51 -2.78 -3.92 11.68
C THR A 51 -1.82 -5.02 11.27
N SER A 52 -2.01 -5.57 10.09
CA SER A 52 -1.17 -6.66 9.60
C SER A 52 -0.86 -6.45 8.13
N GLU A 53 0.14 -7.19 7.65
CA GLU A 53 0.48 -7.19 6.23
C GLU A 53 -0.72 -7.56 5.38
N GLN A 54 -1.51 -8.54 5.82
CA GLN A 54 -2.66 -9.00 5.08
C GLN A 54 -3.74 -7.92 5.00
N ALA A 55 -3.94 -7.17 6.07
CA ALA A 55 -4.92 -6.08 6.06
C ALA A 55 -4.51 -4.98 5.08
N VAL A 56 -3.23 -4.65 5.04
CA VAL A 56 -2.71 -3.66 4.10
C VAL A 56 -2.87 -4.16 2.66
N ARG A 57 -2.54 -5.40 2.43
CA ARG A 57 -2.67 -6.01 1.11
C ARG A 57 -4.13 -6.01 0.64
N SER A 58 -5.06 -6.37 1.53
CA SER A 58 -6.48 -6.36 1.21
C SER A 58 -6.95 -4.96 0.83
N CYS A 59 -6.44 -3.95 1.51
CA CYS A 59 -6.78 -2.57 1.19
C CYS A 59 -6.38 -2.22 -0.25
N LEU A 60 -5.18 -2.64 -0.66
CA LEU A 60 -4.72 -2.41 -2.03
C LEU A 60 -5.57 -3.15 -3.04
N GLU A 61 -5.94 -4.40 -2.74
CA GLU A 61 -6.77 -5.20 -3.63
C GLU A 61 -8.16 -4.60 -3.78
N GLN A 62 -8.72 -4.11 -2.70
CA GLN A 62 -10.05 -3.47 -2.74
C GLN A 62 -10.02 -2.16 -3.51
N ALA A 63 -8.87 -1.51 -3.58
CA ALA A 63 -8.71 -0.30 -4.38
C ALA A 63 -8.60 -0.61 -5.87
N GLY A 64 -8.57 -1.88 -6.26
CA GLY A 64 -8.56 -2.28 -7.66
C GLY A 64 -7.19 -2.61 -8.20
N TYR A 65 -6.20 -2.80 -7.34
CA TYR A 65 -4.85 -3.11 -7.78
C TYR A 65 -4.49 -4.55 -7.48
N GLU A 66 -3.74 -5.16 -8.38
CA GLU A 66 -3.23 -6.49 -8.18
C GLU A 66 -1.92 -6.41 -7.43
N VAL A 67 -1.86 -7.09 -6.31
CA VAL A 67 -0.69 -7.08 -5.44
C VAL A 67 0.03 -8.41 -5.55
N SER A 68 1.27 -8.36 -5.98
CA SER A 68 2.16 -9.52 -5.92
C SER A 68 3.35 -9.11 -5.07
N ARG A 69 3.79 -9.98 -4.27
CA ARG A 69 4.82 -9.64 -3.35
C ARG A 69 6.23 -9.95 -3.88
#